data_70b4a2fb05b6f5a247383ec6853f1170
#
_entry.id   70b4a2fb05b6f5a247383ec6853f1170
#
_cell.length_a   1.000
_cell.length_b   1.000
_cell.length_c   1.000
_cell.angle_alpha   90.00
_cell.angle_beta   90.00
_cell.angle_gamma   90.00
#
_symmetry.space_group_name_H-M   'P 1'
#
loop_
_entity.id
_entity.type
_entity.pdbx_description
1 polymer ?
#
loop_
_entity_poly.entity_id
_entity_poly.type
_entity_poly.pdbx_seq_one_letter_code
_entity_poly.pdbx_strand_id
1 'polypeptide(L)'
;MKIGYLGPVGSYSYEAAQKYKKEEDELKESKTIEKVISSLENDAIDICIVPLENAIHGAVVDTMDTILENKDINIIDEIVLDVHHMLMSKTKDSTIAKIYSHSQALEQCKTYLNENFADVEKIPVSSTSYAASLAQKESDTACICNEICKDLYGLEIVSDNIQDIKDNKTRFILLSKSKNSRETKKTSIVFSTKDEPGALYKILGMFSIAEINLTKIESRPAKTKLGDYIFFVDLEGDEKNEKIKLTLANIANYCDEFRILGSY
;
A
#
# COMPACT_ATOMS: atom_id res chain seq x y z
N MET A 1 6.10 11.45 -17.60
CA MET A 1 6.81 10.34 -16.93
C MET A 1 6.02 9.03 -17.14
N LYS A 2 6.70 7.89 -17.01
CA LYS A 2 6.04 6.57 -16.96
C LYS A 2 5.89 6.13 -15.50
N ILE A 3 4.67 5.92 -15.06
CA ILE A 3 4.34 5.57 -13.67
C ILE A 3 3.82 4.14 -13.64
N GLY A 4 4.57 3.24 -13.00
CA GLY A 4 4.16 1.85 -12.79
C GLY A 4 3.24 1.72 -11.57
N TYR A 5 2.31 0.79 -11.63
CA TYR A 5 1.43 0.48 -10.50
C TYR A 5 1.02 -1.01 -10.49
N LEU A 6 0.60 -1.50 -9.31
CA LEU A 6 0.05 -2.84 -9.18
C LEU A 6 -1.37 -2.87 -9.77
N GLY A 7 -1.56 -3.62 -10.87
CA GLY A 7 -2.85 -3.80 -11.51
C GLY A 7 -3.85 -4.65 -10.70
N PRO A 8 -5.00 -4.84 -11.25
CA PRO A 8 -5.48 -4.37 -12.54
C PRO A 8 -5.95 -2.91 -12.55
N VAL A 9 -6.24 -2.36 -13.74
CA VAL A 9 -6.98 -1.09 -13.89
C VAL A 9 -8.25 -1.15 -13.04
N GLY A 10 -8.56 -0.06 -12.32
CA GLY A 10 -9.71 -0.01 -11.40
C GLY A 10 -9.39 -0.54 -9.98
N SER A 11 -8.17 -0.97 -9.69
CA SER A 11 -7.73 -1.28 -8.32
C SER A 11 -7.45 -0.01 -7.51
N TYR A 12 -7.30 -0.12 -6.18
CA TYR A 12 -6.86 1.00 -5.34
C TYR A 12 -5.45 1.49 -5.70
N SER A 13 -4.56 0.60 -6.17
CA SER A 13 -3.25 1.01 -6.69
C SER A 13 -3.37 1.84 -7.98
N TYR A 14 -4.31 1.49 -8.86
CA TYR A 14 -4.65 2.30 -10.02
C TYR A 14 -5.21 3.67 -9.60
N GLU A 15 -6.09 3.71 -8.60
CA GLU A 15 -6.64 4.96 -8.06
C GLU A 15 -5.54 5.86 -7.49
N ALA A 16 -4.60 5.29 -6.71
CA ALA A 16 -3.43 6.01 -6.22
C ALA A 16 -2.60 6.58 -7.37
N ALA A 17 -2.36 5.79 -8.42
CA ALA A 17 -1.63 6.24 -9.59
C ALA A 17 -2.36 7.34 -10.37
N GLN A 18 -3.67 7.26 -10.48
CA GLN A 18 -4.49 8.32 -11.10
C GLN A 18 -4.46 9.64 -10.31
N LYS A 19 -4.46 9.58 -8.97
CA LYS A 19 -4.35 10.78 -8.13
C LYS A 19 -2.98 11.45 -8.21
N TYR A 20 -1.93 10.70 -8.46
CA TYR A 20 -0.56 11.22 -8.55
C TYR A 20 -0.20 11.74 -9.94
N LYS A 21 -0.66 11.06 -11.00
CA LYS A 21 -0.26 11.38 -12.37
C LYS A 21 -0.67 12.78 -12.79
N LYS A 22 0.14 13.39 -13.64
CA LYS A 22 -0.21 14.57 -14.43
C LYS A 22 -0.78 14.17 -15.79
N GLU A 23 -1.29 15.15 -16.54
CA GLU A 23 -1.95 14.90 -17.82
C GLU A 23 -1.03 14.21 -18.83
N GLU A 24 0.24 14.60 -18.86
CA GLU A 24 1.26 14.05 -19.76
C GLU A 24 1.87 12.72 -19.32
N ASP A 25 1.50 12.20 -18.13
CA ASP A 25 2.09 10.98 -17.58
C ASP A 25 1.38 9.73 -18.11
N GLU A 26 2.15 8.68 -18.37
CA GLU A 26 1.69 7.38 -18.83
C GLU A 26 1.65 6.37 -17.66
N LEU A 27 0.51 5.71 -17.45
CA LEU A 27 0.38 4.64 -16.47
C LEU A 27 0.72 3.28 -17.07
N LYS A 28 1.54 2.50 -16.35
CA LYS A 28 1.97 1.14 -16.73
C LYS A 28 1.52 0.13 -15.67
N GLU A 29 0.62 -0.74 -16.05
CA GLU A 29 0.15 -1.82 -15.21
C GLU A 29 1.16 -2.96 -15.09
N SER A 30 1.30 -3.53 -13.90
CA SER A 30 2.05 -4.77 -13.67
C SER A 30 1.26 -5.74 -12.79
N LYS A 31 1.48 -7.03 -12.98
CA LYS A 31 0.69 -8.09 -12.31
C LYS A 31 1.11 -8.36 -10.87
N THR A 32 2.33 -8.02 -10.48
CA THR A 32 2.87 -8.26 -9.14
C THR A 32 3.71 -7.08 -8.68
N ILE A 33 3.83 -6.87 -7.37
CA ILE A 33 4.66 -5.83 -6.77
C ILE A 33 6.12 -5.96 -7.22
N GLU A 34 6.66 -7.17 -7.21
CA GLU A 34 8.01 -7.47 -7.70
C GLU A 34 8.22 -6.97 -9.14
N LYS A 35 7.26 -7.23 -10.05
CA LYS A 35 7.36 -6.76 -11.44
C LYS A 35 7.28 -5.25 -11.58
N VAL A 36 6.46 -4.57 -10.77
CA VAL A 36 6.42 -3.10 -10.78
C VAL A 36 7.79 -2.56 -10.40
N ILE A 37 8.36 -3.05 -9.29
CA ILE A 37 9.64 -2.57 -8.77
C ILE A 37 10.79 -2.94 -9.72
N SER A 38 10.80 -4.16 -10.26
CA SER A 38 11.79 -4.58 -11.27
C SER A 38 11.72 -3.74 -12.56
N SER A 39 10.52 -3.27 -12.94
CA SER A 39 10.39 -2.34 -14.08
C SER A 39 11.05 -0.98 -13.80
N LEU A 40 11.06 -0.53 -12.54
CA LEU A 40 11.78 0.67 -12.12
C LEU A 40 13.30 0.46 -12.17
N GLU A 41 13.78 -0.69 -11.71
CA GLU A 41 15.21 -1.04 -11.77
C GLU A 41 15.76 -1.05 -13.20
N ASN A 42 14.97 -1.55 -14.13
CA ASN A 42 15.34 -1.69 -15.55
C ASN A 42 15.03 -0.45 -16.38
N ASP A 43 14.74 0.70 -15.75
CA ASP A 43 14.43 1.99 -16.41
C ASP A 43 13.25 1.92 -17.39
N ALA A 44 12.36 0.92 -17.25
CA ALA A 44 11.15 0.82 -18.05
C ALA A 44 10.06 1.81 -17.59
N ILE A 45 10.14 2.23 -16.33
CA ILE A 45 9.31 3.27 -15.69
C ILE A 45 10.18 4.22 -14.87
N ASP A 46 9.68 5.44 -14.61
CA ASP A 46 10.39 6.47 -13.85
C ASP A 46 10.07 6.43 -12.35
N ILE A 47 8.83 6.05 -12.03
CA ILE A 47 8.29 5.94 -10.66
C ILE A 47 7.42 4.70 -10.58
N CYS A 48 7.39 4.03 -9.44
CA CYS A 48 6.36 3.05 -9.18
C CYS A 48 5.56 3.37 -7.92
N ILE A 49 4.27 3.01 -7.93
CA ILE A 49 3.33 3.18 -6.83
C ILE A 49 2.89 1.80 -6.37
N VAL A 50 3.18 1.48 -5.10
CA VAL A 50 2.86 0.18 -4.49
C VAL A 50 2.27 0.36 -3.10
N PRO A 51 1.33 -0.51 -2.67
CA PRO A 51 0.78 -0.46 -1.32
C PRO A 51 1.85 -0.88 -0.30
N LEU A 52 1.97 -0.14 0.81
CA LEU A 52 2.89 -0.45 1.91
C LEU A 52 2.17 -1.03 3.12
N GLU A 53 1.00 -0.47 3.45
CA GLU A 53 0.21 -0.92 4.60
C GLU A 53 -1.27 -0.57 4.44
N ASN A 54 -2.10 -1.35 5.11
CA ASN A 54 -3.53 -1.10 5.24
C ASN A 54 -3.91 -1.06 6.73
N ALA A 55 -4.78 -0.14 7.11
CA ALA A 55 -5.14 0.08 8.53
C ALA A 55 -5.75 -1.16 9.21
N ILE A 56 -6.40 -2.06 8.46
CA ILE A 56 -7.04 -3.26 8.98
C ILE A 56 -6.12 -4.49 8.88
N HIS A 57 -5.40 -4.63 7.76
CA HIS A 57 -4.63 -5.84 7.43
C HIS A 57 -3.13 -5.72 7.71
N GLY A 58 -2.67 -4.53 8.13
CA GLY A 58 -1.26 -4.28 8.46
C GLY A 58 -0.37 -4.14 7.22
N ALA A 59 0.87 -4.53 7.39
CA ALA A 59 1.93 -4.34 6.40
C ALA A 59 1.77 -5.22 5.15
N VAL A 60 2.07 -4.66 3.98
CA VAL A 60 2.17 -5.40 2.72
C VAL A 60 3.57 -6.00 2.61
N VAL A 61 3.67 -7.25 2.99
CA VAL A 61 4.92 -8.01 3.11
C VAL A 61 5.74 -8.00 1.82
N ASP A 62 5.10 -8.25 0.69
CA ASP A 62 5.76 -8.32 -0.62
C ASP A 62 6.44 -7.00 -0.98
N THR A 63 5.83 -5.86 -0.63
CA THR A 63 6.44 -4.54 -0.85
C THR A 63 7.70 -4.37 0.00
N MET A 64 7.62 -4.71 1.29
CA MET A 64 8.75 -4.58 2.20
C MET A 64 9.92 -5.48 1.78
N ASP A 65 9.63 -6.74 1.50
CA ASP A 65 10.64 -7.72 1.09
C ASP A 65 11.32 -7.28 -0.22
N THR A 66 10.54 -6.83 -1.21
CA THR A 66 11.10 -6.38 -2.49
C THR A 66 11.95 -5.11 -2.34
N ILE A 67 11.58 -4.16 -1.46
CA ILE A 67 12.40 -2.97 -1.18
C ILE A 67 13.74 -3.36 -0.54
N LEU A 68 13.77 -4.37 0.32
CA LEU A 68 15.02 -4.84 0.94
C LEU A 68 16.00 -5.39 -0.09
N GLU A 69 15.50 -6.13 -1.07
CA GLU A 69 16.29 -6.72 -2.14
C GLU A 69 16.87 -5.67 -3.10
N ASN A 70 16.21 -4.50 -3.20
CA ASN A 70 16.51 -3.46 -4.18
C ASN A 70 17.14 -2.22 -3.53
N LYS A 71 18.49 -2.20 -3.44
CA LYS A 71 19.24 -1.19 -2.65
C LYS A 71 19.26 0.21 -3.28
N ASP A 72 19.06 0.33 -4.57
CA ASP A 72 19.16 1.61 -5.31
C ASP A 72 17.83 2.36 -5.44
N ILE A 73 16.76 1.82 -4.83
CA ILE A 73 15.42 2.40 -4.88
C ILE A 73 15.15 3.17 -3.57
N ASN A 74 14.57 4.37 -3.72
CA ASN A 74 14.24 5.27 -2.64
C ASN A 74 12.73 5.54 -2.61
N ILE A 75 12.18 5.70 -1.40
CA ILE A 75 10.83 6.24 -1.19
C ILE A 75 10.92 7.77 -1.39
N ILE A 76 10.10 8.30 -2.29
CA ILE A 76 10.12 9.73 -2.63
C ILE A 76 8.83 10.46 -2.25
N ASP A 77 7.74 9.73 -1.98
CA ASP A 77 6.46 10.28 -1.56
C ASP A 77 5.53 9.18 -1.04
N GLU A 78 4.40 9.57 -0.46
CA GLU A 78 3.33 8.66 -0.05
C GLU A 78 1.96 9.19 -0.45
N ILE A 79 1.02 8.26 -0.67
CA ILE A 79 -0.39 8.55 -0.89
C ILE A 79 -1.21 7.71 0.08
N VAL A 80 -2.08 8.34 0.84
CA VAL A 80 -3.04 7.65 1.69
C VAL A 80 -4.42 7.74 1.05
N LEU A 81 -5.03 6.60 0.79
CA LEU A 81 -6.40 6.49 0.28
C LEU A 81 -7.33 5.94 1.35
N ASP A 82 -8.49 6.56 1.47
CA ASP A 82 -9.60 5.95 2.17
C ASP A 82 -10.14 4.76 1.35
N VAL A 83 -10.40 3.64 2.01
CA VAL A 83 -10.92 2.43 1.36
C VAL A 83 -12.43 2.39 1.55
N HIS A 84 -13.15 2.75 0.51
CA HIS A 84 -14.61 2.70 0.45
C HIS A 84 -15.07 1.61 -0.50
N HIS A 85 -15.99 0.78 -0.03
CA HIS A 85 -16.59 -0.27 -0.84
C HIS A 85 -18.00 0.12 -1.27
N MET A 86 -18.23 0.06 -2.59
CA MET A 86 -19.53 0.29 -3.19
C MET A 86 -20.11 -1.03 -3.69
N LEU A 87 -21.39 -1.25 -3.47
CA LEU A 87 -22.13 -2.27 -4.21
C LEU A 87 -22.60 -1.64 -5.52
N MET A 88 -22.18 -2.22 -6.63
CA MET A 88 -22.50 -1.73 -7.97
C MET A 88 -23.08 -2.84 -8.83
N SER A 89 -23.96 -2.45 -9.74
CA SER A 89 -24.55 -3.33 -10.76
C SER A 89 -24.71 -2.60 -12.07
N LYS A 90 -25.13 -3.30 -13.11
CA LYS A 90 -25.33 -2.72 -14.44
C LYS A 90 -26.43 -1.65 -14.45
N THR A 91 -27.49 -1.86 -13.68
CA THR A 91 -28.56 -0.90 -13.44
C THR A 91 -28.95 -0.94 -11.97
N LYS A 92 -29.32 0.21 -11.40
CA LYS A 92 -29.61 0.35 -9.96
C LYS A 92 -30.78 -0.54 -9.51
N ASP A 93 -31.73 -0.79 -10.41
CA ASP A 93 -32.95 -1.57 -10.14
C ASP A 93 -32.80 -3.04 -10.50
N SER A 94 -31.58 -3.54 -10.76
CA SER A 94 -31.34 -4.95 -11.10
C SER A 94 -31.72 -5.88 -9.95
N THR A 95 -32.38 -6.99 -10.25
CA THR A 95 -32.48 -8.12 -9.33
C THR A 95 -31.08 -8.72 -9.18
N ILE A 96 -30.56 -8.78 -7.95
CA ILE A 96 -29.20 -9.28 -7.68
C ILE A 96 -29.30 -10.73 -7.24
N ALA A 97 -28.84 -11.65 -8.09
CA ALA A 97 -28.73 -13.09 -7.78
C ALA A 97 -27.33 -13.50 -7.33
N LYS A 98 -26.30 -12.76 -7.74
CA LYS A 98 -24.90 -13.02 -7.40
C LYS A 98 -24.15 -11.73 -7.11
N ILE A 99 -23.23 -11.79 -6.15
CA ILE A 99 -22.32 -10.68 -5.81
C ILE A 99 -20.88 -11.15 -5.95
N TYR A 100 -20.12 -10.52 -6.83
CA TYR A 100 -18.70 -10.78 -7.06
C TYR A 100 -17.84 -9.78 -6.27
N SER A 101 -16.76 -10.24 -5.65
CA SER A 101 -15.67 -9.38 -5.20
C SER A 101 -14.44 -10.18 -4.84
N HIS A 102 -13.34 -9.49 -4.49
CA HIS A 102 -12.21 -10.13 -3.82
C HIS A 102 -12.64 -10.61 -2.43
N SER A 103 -12.11 -11.76 -1.99
CA SER A 103 -12.49 -12.36 -0.70
C SER A 103 -12.38 -11.40 0.48
N GLN A 104 -11.34 -10.59 0.51
CA GLN A 104 -11.11 -9.55 1.51
C GLN A 104 -12.22 -8.48 1.54
N ALA A 105 -12.68 -8.02 0.39
CA ALA A 105 -13.75 -7.02 0.31
C ALA A 105 -15.11 -7.62 0.71
N LEU A 106 -15.36 -8.90 0.37
CA LEU A 106 -16.54 -9.62 0.86
C LEU A 106 -16.56 -9.72 2.38
N GLU A 107 -15.42 -10.02 3.00
CA GLU A 107 -15.31 -10.08 4.47
C GLU A 107 -15.47 -8.71 5.11
N GLN A 108 -14.90 -7.66 4.53
CA GLN A 108 -15.03 -6.28 5.02
C GLN A 108 -16.45 -5.70 4.91
N CYS A 109 -17.33 -6.33 4.14
CA CYS A 109 -18.72 -5.92 3.95
C CYS A 109 -19.71 -6.96 4.49
N LYS A 110 -19.25 -7.88 5.33
CA LYS A 110 -20.02 -9.06 5.76
C LYS A 110 -21.31 -8.72 6.47
N THR A 111 -21.31 -7.74 7.36
CA THR A 111 -22.51 -7.31 8.10
C THR A 111 -23.57 -6.82 7.12
N TYR A 112 -23.22 -5.87 6.27
CA TYR A 112 -24.12 -5.34 5.26
C TYR A 112 -24.67 -6.44 4.34
N LEU A 113 -23.83 -7.36 3.88
CA LEU A 113 -24.24 -8.45 2.99
C LEU A 113 -25.19 -9.44 3.66
N ASN A 114 -25.00 -9.73 4.95
CA ASN A 114 -25.90 -10.63 5.70
C ASN A 114 -27.27 -9.98 5.98
N GLU A 115 -27.30 -8.68 6.23
CA GLU A 115 -28.55 -7.96 6.50
C GLU A 115 -29.41 -7.74 5.24
N ASN A 116 -28.79 -7.47 4.10
CA ASN A 116 -29.49 -7.05 2.88
C ASN A 116 -29.52 -8.11 1.77
N PHE A 117 -28.60 -9.07 1.78
CA PHE A 117 -28.40 -10.05 0.72
C PHE A 117 -28.08 -11.45 1.27
N ALA A 118 -28.76 -11.89 2.36
CA ALA A 118 -28.50 -13.17 3.02
C ALA A 118 -28.55 -14.36 2.06
N ASP A 119 -29.57 -14.42 1.21
CA ASP A 119 -29.83 -15.51 0.27
C ASP A 119 -29.12 -15.38 -1.09
N VAL A 120 -28.38 -14.29 -1.31
CA VAL A 120 -27.64 -14.05 -2.55
C VAL A 120 -26.29 -14.74 -2.50
N GLU A 121 -25.88 -15.37 -3.58
CA GLU A 121 -24.57 -16.04 -3.69
C GLU A 121 -23.42 -15.01 -3.72
N LYS A 122 -22.43 -15.16 -2.84
CA LYS A 122 -21.21 -14.33 -2.78
C LYS A 122 -20.06 -15.11 -3.39
N ILE A 123 -19.53 -14.65 -4.53
CA ILE A 123 -18.52 -15.37 -5.32
C ILE A 123 -17.18 -14.64 -5.23
N PRO A 124 -16.16 -15.22 -4.56
CA PRO A 124 -14.83 -14.64 -4.51
C PRO A 124 -14.13 -14.72 -5.87
N VAL A 125 -13.49 -13.62 -6.27
CA VAL A 125 -12.72 -13.50 -7.51
C VAL A 125 -11.36 -12.86 -7.23
N SER A 126 -10.48 -12.81 -8.23
CA SER A 126 -9.09 -12.39 -8.09
C SER A 126 -8.88 -10.92 -7.72
N SER A 127 -9.84 -10.04 -8.01
CA SER A 127 -9.81 -8.61 -7.65
C SER A 127 -11.18 -7.97 -7.68
N THR A 128 -11.35 -6.84 -6.96
CA THR A 128 -12.56 -6.03 -6.98
C THR A 128 -12.84 -5.45 -8.37
N SER A 129 -11.81 -5.08 -9.10
CA SER A 129 -11.94 -4.58 -10.48
C SER A 129 -12.33 -5.70 -11.46
N TYR A 130 -11.82 -6.92 -11.28
CA TYR A 130 -12.29 -8.06 -12.07
C TYR A 130 -13.76 -8.37 -11.79
N ALA A 131 -14.19 -8.27 -10.52
CA ALA A 131 -15.60 -8.37 -10.15
C ALA A 131 -16.47 -7.34 -10.91
N ALA A 132 -16.00 -6.08 -11.01
CA ALA A 132 -16.68 -5.04 -11.76
C ALA A 132 -16.82 -5.41 -13.27
N SER A 133 -15.77 -5.98 -13.85
CA SER A 133 -15.83 -6.44 -15.26
C SER A 133 -16.81 -7.59 -15.49
N LEU A 134 -17.06 -8.43 -14.50
CA LEU A 134 -18.06 -9.49 -14.56
C LEU A 134 -19.48 -8.90 -14.43
N ALA A 135 -19.69 -8.02 -13.45
CA ALA A 135 -20.99 -7.36 -13.26
C ALA A 135 -21.42 -6.51 -14.47
N GLN A 136 -20.46 -5.97 -15.25
CA GLN A 136 -20.77 -5.29 -16.50
C GLN A 136 -21.33 -6.24 -17.57
N LYS A 137 -20.85 -7.50 -17.60
CA LYS A 137 -21.18 -8.46 -18.68
C LYS A 137 -22.41 -9.28 -18.39
N GLU A 138 -22.65 -9.62 -17.13
CA GLU A 138 -23.72 -10.51 -16.69
C GLU A 138 -24.92 -9.69 -16.20
N SER A 139 -26.13 -10.11 -16.54
CA SER A 139 -27.36 -9.62 -15.93
C SER A 139 -27.51 -10.23 -14.53
N ASP A 140 -28.34 -9.61 -13.70
CA ASP A 140 -28.69 -10.09 -12.34
C ASP A 140 -27.48 -10.29 -11.41
N THR A 141 -26.44 -9.51 -11.66
CA THR A 141 -25.20 -9.55 -10.86
C THR A 141 -24.82 -8.18 -10.32
N ALA A 142 -24.16 -8.19 -9.17
CA ALA A 142 -23.52 -7.02 -8.59
C ALA A 142 -22.05 -7.32 -8.27
N CYS A 143 -21.29 -6.27 -8.03
CA CYS A 143 -19.92 -6.38 -7.53
C CYS A 143 -19.70 -5.44 -6.36
N ILE A 144 -18.72 -5.78 -5.51
CA ILE A 144 -18.17 -4.86 -4.51
C ILE A 144 -16.83 -4.37 -5.03
N CYS A 145 -16.68 -3.07 -5.22
CA CYS A 145 -15.48 -2.44 -5.74
C CYS A 145 -15.38 -0.98 -5.23
N ASN A 146 -14.30 -0.29 -5.59
CA ASN A 146 -14.12 1.15 -5.33
C ASN A 146 -14.86 1.99 -6.38
N GLU A 147 -15.06 3.27 -6.07
CA GLU A 147 -15.89 4.18 -6.89
C GLU A 147 -15.40 4.35 -8.33
N ILE A 148 -14.09 4.31 -8.56
CA ILE A 148 -13.51 4.47 -9.89
C ILE A 148 -14.01 3.42 -10.91
N CYS A 149 -14.46 2.26 -10.43
CA CYS A 149 -15.03 1.21 -11.26
C CYS A 149 -16.37 1.60 -11.91
N LYS A 150 -17.10 2.57 -11.33
CA LYS A 150 -18.34 3.10 -11.89
C LYS A 150 -18.12 3.60 -13.33
N ASP A 151 -17.18 4.51 -13.50
CA ASP A 151 -16.93 5.13 -14.80
C ASP A 151 -16.18 4.19 -15.75
N LEU A 152 -15.25 3.38 -15.22
CA LEU A 152 -14.48 2.44 -16.03
C LEU A 152 -15.32 1.32 -16.65
N TYR A 153 -16.34 0.85 -15.94
CA TYR A 153 -17.15 -0.28 -16.38
C TYR A 153 -18.61 0.10 -16.69
N GLY A 154 -18.97 1.40 -16.58
CA GLY A 154 -20.33 1.86 -16.84
C GLY A 154 -21.35 1.23 -15.88
N LEU A 155 -21.00 1.11 -14.61
CA LEU A 155 -21.84 0.56 -13.54
C LEU A 155 -22.55 1.67 -12.77
N GLU A 156 -23.67 1.32 -12.13
CA GLU A 156 -24.42 2.18 -11.23
C GLU A 156 -24.23 1.77 -9.78
N ILE A 157 -24.13 2.74 -8.88
CA ILE A 157 -24.01 2.50 -7.44
C ILE A 157 -25.40 2.14 -6.91
N VAL A 158 -25.52 0.91 -6.39
CA VAL A 158 -26.71 0.42 -5.67
C VAL A 158 -26.67 0.89 -4.22
N SER A 159 -25.52 0.74 -3.58
CA SER A 159 -25.26 1.24 -2.23
C SER A 159 -23.81 1.67 -2.08
N ASP A 160 -23.57 2.75 -1.36
CA ASP A 160 -22.26 3.30 -1.07
C ASP A 160 -21.81 2.98 0.35
N ASN A 161 -20.50 3.02 0.57
CA ASN A 161 -19.88 2.89 1.89
C ASN A 161 -20.38 1.69 2.70
N ILE A 162 -20.45 0.51 2.06
CA ILE A 162 -21.03 -0.71 2.64
C ILE A 162 -20.08 -1.49 3.54
N GLN A 163 -18.81 -1.04 3.68
CA GLN A 163 -17.82 -1.68 4.56
C GLN A 163 -18.19 -1.55 6.05
N ASP A 164 -17.90 -2.60 6.81
CA ASP A 164 -18.21 -2.69 8.25
C ASP A 164 -17.36 -1.69 9.07
N ILE A 165 -16.09 -1.50 8.70
CA ILE A 165 -15.17 -0.55 9.32
C ILE A 165 -14.99 0.66 8.38
N LYS A 166 -15.42 1.84 8.85
CA LYS A 166 -15.43 3.05 8.01
C LYS A 166 -14.07 3.74 7.90
N ASP A 167 -13.24 3.65 8.95
CA ASP A 167 -11.91 4.27 8.99
C ASP A 167 -10.82 3.32 8.45
N ASN A 168 -11.05 2.77 7.27
CA ASN A 168 -10.07 1.93 6.59
C ASN A 168 -9.25 2.76 5.60
N LYS A 169 -7.93 2.72 5.73
CA LYS A 169 -7.01 3.46 4.87
C LYS A 169 -5.92 2.54 4.35
N THR A 170 -5.52 2.77 3.12
CA THR A 170 -4.33 2.13 2.54
C THR A 170 -3.31 3.19 2.21
N ARG A 171 -2.10 2.99 2.72
CA ARG A 171 -0.94 3.81 2.42
C ARG A 171 -0.16 3.19 1.28
N PHE A 172 0.03 3.97 0.24
CA PHE A 172 0.87 3.68 -0.91
C PHE A 172 2.14 4.50 -0.82
N ILE A 173 3.24 3.93 -1.26
CA ILE A 173 4.52 4.64 -1.39
C ILE A 173 4.89 4.77 -2.86
N LEU A 174 5.58 5.86 -3.14
CA LEU A 174 6.16 6.14 -4.44
C LEU A 174 7.64 5.86 -4.38
N LEU A 175 8.10 5.00 -5.27
CA LEU A 175 9.50 4.58 -5.35
C LEU A 175 10.14 5.14 -6.62
N SER A 176 11.40 5.57 -6.50
CA SER A 176 12.24 6.04 -7.60
C SER A 176 13.70 5.70 -7.35
N LYS A 177 14.51 5.64 -8.40
CA LYS A 177 15.98 5.60 -8.29
C LYS A 177 16.55 6.92 -7.78
N SER A 178 15.87 8.03 -8.04
CA SER A 178 16.27 9.36 -7.61
C SER A 178 15.84 9.60 -6.16
N LYS A 179 16.64 10.36 -5.42
CA LYS A 179 16.25 10.86 -4.08
C LYS A 179 15.44 12.14 -4.20
N ASN A 180 14.61 12.40 -3.20
CA ASN A 180 13.89 13.66 -3.09
C ASN A 180 14.87 14.80 -2.80
N SER A 181 14.75 15.90 -3.54
CA SER A 181 15.58 17.10 -3.36
C SER A 181 14.93 18.16 -2.46
N ARG A 182 13.62 18.05 -2.20
CA ARG A 182 12.85 19.00 -1.40
C ARG A 182 13.04 18.72 0.09
N GLU A 183 12.75 19.73 0.93
CA GLU A 183 12.56 19.51 2.36
C GLU A 183 11.29 18.67 2.59
N THR A 184 11.39 17.73 3.51
CA THR A 184 10.38 16.69 3.72
C THR A 184 9.99 16.60 5.20
N LYS A 185 8.91 15.86 5.49
CA LYS A 185 8.37 15.75 6.85
C LYS A 185 8.49 14.37 7.47
N LYS A 186 8.87 13.39 6.69
CA LYS A 186 8.96 12.00 7.11
C LYS A 186 10.21 11.37 6.52
N THR A 187 10.85 10.51 7.27
CA THR A 187 11.95 9.67 6.82
C THR A 187 11.65 8.22 7.17
N SER A 188 11.82 7.34 6.19
CA SER A 188 11.74 5.89 6.40
C SER A 188 13.14 5.29 6.41
N ILE A 189 13.40 4.43 7.38
CA ILE A 189 14.66 3.70 7.52
C ILE A 189 14.39 2.21 7.67
N VAL A 190 15.41 1.43 7.41
CA VAL A 190 15.44 0.01 7.71
C VAL A 190 16.76 -0.33 8.40
N PHE A 191 16.69 -1.17 9.42
CA PHE A 191 17.88 -1.64 10.11
C PHE A 191 17.70 -3.05 10.68
N SER A 192 18.79 -3.77 10.87
CA SER A 192 18.85 -4.99 11.66
C SER A 192 19.69 -4.78 12.92
N THR A 193 19.39 -5.53 13.97
CA THR A 193 20.14 -5.48 15.23
C THR A 193 20.77 -6.83 15.51
N LYS A 194 21.83 -6.83 16.27
CA LYS A 194 22.35 -8.05 16.88
C LYS A 194 21.29 -8.71 17.75
N ASP A 195 21.27 -10.03 17.75
CA ASP A 195 20.41 -10.82 18.65
C ASP A 195 20.97 -10.80 20.07
N GLU A 196 20.84 -9.66 20.74
CA GLU A 196 21.31 -9.40 22.10
C GLU A 196 20.20 -8.75 22.94
N PRO A 197 20.09 -9.09 24.24
CA PRO A 197 19.13 -8.44 25.13
C PRO A 197 19.29 -6.92 25.14
N GLY A 198 18.20 -6.20 24.83
CA GLY A 198 18.17 -4.74 24.83
C GLY A 198 18.71 -4.06 23.57
N ALA A 199 19.09 -4.79 22.51
CA ALA A 199 19.59 -4.18 21.27
C ALA A 199 18.59 -3.20 20.66
N LEU A 200 17.35 -3.62 20.45
CA LEU A 200 16.29 -2.74 19.94
C LEU A 200 15.99 -1.58 20.91
N TYR A 201 15.97 -1.84 22.21
CA TYR A 201 15.74 -0.79 23.23
C TYR A 201 16.79 0.33 23.16
N LYS A 202 18.05 0.01 22.94
CA LYS A 202 19.13 1.01 22.80
C LYS A 202 18.86 1.94 21.61
N ILE A 203 18.42 1.39 20.48
CA ILE A 203 18.10 2.16 19.26
C ILE A 203 16.89 3.05 19.51
N LEU A 204 15.80 2.50 20.06
CA LEU A 204 14.60 3.28 20.39
C LEU A 204 14.88 4.36 21.43
N GLY A 205 15.79 4.08 22.39
CA GLY A 205 16.26 5.06 23.37
C GLY A 205 16.96 6.26 22.73
N MET A 206 17.72 6.07 21.66
CA MET A 206 18.39 7.18 20.94
C MET A 206 17.36 8.11 20.28
N PHE A 207 16.30 7.57 19.66
CA PHE A 207 15.20 8.38 19.13
C PHE A 207 14.50 9.16 20.24
N SER A 208 14.22 8.51 21.37
CA SER A 208 13.58 9.14 22.53
C SER A 208 14.41 10.28 23.11
N ILE A 209 15.71 10.09 23.33
CA ILE A 209 16.64 11.12 23.83
C ILE A 209 16.74 12.30 22.86
N ALA A 210 16.71 12.01 21.56
CA ALA A 210 16.73 13.03 20.51
C ALA A 210 15.36 13.68 20.28
N GLU A 211 14.31 13.29 21.02
CA GLU A 211 12.93 13.78 20.82
C GLU A 211 12.49 13.68 19.35
N ILE A 212 12.77 12.54 18.74
CA ILE A 212 12.34 12.20 17.37
C ILE A 212 11.16 11.24 17.48
N ASN A 213 10.00 11.67 16.99
CA ASN A 213 8.79 10.84 16.99
C ASN A 213 8.87 9.74 15.91
N LEU A 214 8.53 8.51 16.30
CA LEU A 214 8.38 7.38 15.38
C LEU A 214 6.90 7.17 15.10
N THR A 215 6.53 7.17 13.82
CA THR A 215 5.13 7.00 13.38
C THR A 215 4.81 5.56 12.96
N LYS A 216 5.86 4.75 12.72
CA LYS A 216 5.73 3.32 12.40
C LYS A 216 6.94 2.56 12.90
N ILE A 217 6.71 1.35 13.38
CA ILE A 217 7.73 0.32 13.56
C ILE A 217 7.13 -1.03 13.16
N GLU A 218 7.79 -1.72 12.26
CA GLU A 218 7.38 -3.04 11.76
C GLU A 218 8.58 -3.96 11.75
N SER A 219 8.47 -5.16 12.31
CA SER A 219 9.54 -6.15 12.32
C SER A 219 9.30 -7.24 11.28
N ARG A 220 10.36 -7.63 10.58
CA ARG A 220 10.35 -8.71 9.58
C ARG A 220 11.49 -9.68 9.84
N PRO A 221 11.29 -11.00 9.70
CA PRO A 221 12.39 -11.96 9.69
C PRO A 221 13.40 -11.60 8.59
N ALA A 222 14.68 -11.60 8.93
CA ALA A 222 15.76 -11.27 7.99
C ALA A 222 15.99 -12.34 6.90
N LYS A 223 15.35 -13.53 7.02
CA LYS A 223 15.53 -14.69 6.13
C LYS A 223 16.98 -15.23 6.07
N THR A 224 17.84 -14.79 6.97
CA THR A 224 19.24 -15.24 7.10
C THR A 224 19.36 -16.35 8.12
N LYS A 225 18.89 -16.11 9.34
CA LYS A 225 18.91 -17.04 10.46
C LYS A 225 17.65 -16.87 11.30
N LEU A 226 17.20 -17.92 11.94
CA LEU A 226 16.10 -17.84 12.90
C LEU A 226 16.50 -16.95 14.09
N GLY A 227 15.72 -15.90 14.35
CA GLY A 227 15.99 -14.92 15.40
C GLY A 227 16.54 -13.58 14.87
N ASP A 228 17.01 -13.52 13.63
CA ASP A 228 17.42 -12.27 13.01
C ASP A 228 16.21 -11.49 12.48
N TYR A 229 16.08 -10.24 12.89
CA TYR A 229 14.98 -9.36 12.48
C TYR A 229 15.48 -8.10 11.81
N ILE A 230 14.72 -7.66 10.81
CA ILE A 230 14.85 -6.36 10.16
C ILE A 230 13.68 -5.50 10.62
N PHE A 231 13.98 -4.26 10.99
CA PHE A 231 13.00 -3.29 11.46
C PHE A 231 12.84 -2.18 10.43
N PHE A 232 11.60 -1.99 9.96
CA PHE A 232 11.19 -0.83 9.19
C PHE A 232 10.66 0.22 10.16
N VAL A 233 11.19 1.43 10.09
CA VAL A 233 10.79 2.53 10.96
C VAL A 233 10.55 3.78 10.14
N ASP A 234 9.41 4.43 10.40
CA ASP A 234 9.15 5.77 9.92
C ASP A 234 9.29 6.75 11.08
N LEU A 235 9.97 7.84 10.84
CA LEU A 235 10.16 8.93 11.78
C LEU A 235 9.72 10.27 11.19
N GLU A 236 9.30 11.18 12.04
CA GLU A 236 8.96 12.55 11.66
C GLU A 236 10.24 13.36 11.43
N GLY A 237 10.29 14.04 10.29
CA GLY A 237 11.35 14.96 9.88
C GLY A 237 12.22 14.44 8.75
N ASP A 238 13.04 15.33 8.24
CA ASP A 238 13.93 15.12 7.07
C ASP A 238 15.30 14.61 7.52
N GLU A 239 15.87 13.65 6.80
CA GLU A 239 17.25 13.16 7.04
C GLU A 239 18.33 14.27 6.96
N LYS A 240 18.02 15.40 6.29
CA LYS A 240 18.90 16.56 6.19
C LYS A 240 18.89 17.42 7.45
N ASN A 241 17.88 17.28 8.33
CA ASN A 241 17.88 17.97 9.62
C ASN A 241 19.06 17.48 10.46
N GLU A 242 19.85 18.39 11.00
CA GLU A 242 21.12 18.07 11.69
C GLU A 242 20.92 17.14 12.88
N LYS A 243 19.87 17.35 13.68
CA LYS A 243 19.52 16.47 14.80
C LYS A 243 19.22 15.05 14.35
N ILE A 244 18.39 14.90 13.30
CA ILE A 244 18.02 13.60 12.74
C ILE A 244 19.23 12.91 12.12
N LYS A 245 20.01 13.63 11.32
CA LYS A 245 21.23 13.13 10.68
C LYS A 245 22.23 12.57 11.68
N LEU A 246 22.52 13.31 12.76
CA LEU A 246 23.42 12.88 13.82
C LEU A 246 22.87 11.64 14.56
N THR A 247 21.56 11.63 14.84
CA THR A 247 20.92 10.50 15.51
C THR A 247 20.98 9.25 14.64
N LEU A 248 20.64 9.34 13.35
CA LEU A 248 20.70 8.21 12.42
C LEU A 248 22.14 7.69 12.23
N ALA A 249 23.13 8.59 12.16
CA ALA A 249 24.54 8.20 12.10
C ALA A 249 24.99 7.44 13.36
N ASN A 250 24.52 7.86 14.54
CA ASN A 250 24.80 7.14 15.78
C ASN A 250 24.11 5.76 15.78
N ILE A 251 22.85 5.68 15.42
CA ILE A 251 22.10 4.43 15.35
C ILE A 251 22.79 3.42 14.42
N ALA A 252 23.27 3.86 13.26
CA ALA A 252 23.96 3.00 12.30
C ALA A 252 25.14 2.24 12.90
N ASN A 253 25.83 2.80 13.92
CA ASN A 253 26.94 2.13 14.61
C ASN A 253 26.49 0.97 15.53
N TYR A 254 25.19 0.87 15.83
CA TYR A 254 24.61 -0.18 16.68
C TYR A 254 23.84 -1.23 15.86
N CYS A 255 23.77 -1.05 14.54
CA CYS A 255 23.08 -1.93 13.61
C CYS A 255 24.08 -2.82 12.87
N ASP A 256 23.67 -4.04 12.51
CA ASP A 256 24.44 -4.89 11.59
C ASP A 256 24.23 -4.41 10.16
N GLU A 257 22.99 -4.03 9.82
CA GLU A 257 22.64 -3.35 8.58
C GLU A 257 21.80 -2.10 8.88
N PHE A 258 22.05 -1.02 8.15
CA PHE A 258 21.31 0.23 8.27
C PHE A 258 21.18 0.88 6.90
N ARG A 259 19.96 1.30 6.54
CA ARG A 259 19.69 2.02 5.30
C ARG A 259 18.57 3.03 5.49
N ILE A 260 18.77 4.24 4.97
CA ILE A 260 17.71 5.22 4.80
C ILE A 260 17.00 4.89 3.49
N LEU A 261 15.71 4.59 3.58
CA LEU A 261 14.87 4.27 2.43
C LEU A 261 14.44 5.52 1.67
N GLY A 262 14.39 6.67 2.34
CA GLY A 262 14.09 7.97 1.77
C GLY A 262 13.45 8.93 2.75
N SER A 263 13.49 10.21 2.39
CA SER A 263 12.79 11.30 3.07
C SER A 263 11.75 11.92 2.12
N TYR A 264 10.48 12.13 2.60
CA TYR A 264 9.33 12.54 1.76
C TYR A 264 8.22 13.21 2.57
#